data_8d0c76c21de99187b7e85fdabb64bf13
#
_entry.id   8d0c76c21de99187b7e85fdabb64bf13
#
_cell.length_a   1.000
_cell.length_b   1.000
_cell.length_c   1.000
_cell.angle_alpha   90.00
_cell.angle_beta   90.00
_cell.angle_gamma   90.00
#
_symmetry.space_group_name_H-M   'P 1'
#
loop_
_entity.id
_entity.type
_entity.pdbx_description
1 polymer ?
#
loop_
_entity_poly.entity_id
_entity_poly.type
_entity_poly.pdbx_seq_one_letter_code
_entity_poly.pdbx_strand_id
1 'polypeptide(L)'
;MPEGSEGELVFTSLQKEAIPVIRYRTGDLSTLTSEPCPCGRTMRRMARVRARLDDMLIIRGVNLYPSEIEKCLLSLEEIAPHYQLVVDRQKALDTLDIHVEVTEAMIQKWGCFEDGEMHLKALSGEIKKLLKDSLGLTASLVLMKPGSIPRSEGKAVRVVDKRK
;
A
#
# COMPACT_ATOMS: atom_id res chain seq x y z
N MET A 1 -8.64 -24.76 -1.42
CA MET A 1 -7.96 -23.99 -2.46
C MET A 1 -6.73 -24.78 -2.91
N PRO A 2 -6.31 -24.71 -4.17
CA PRO A 2 -5.07 -25.32 -4.63
C PRO A 2 -3.88 -24.80 -3.82
N GLU A 3 -2.86 -25.65 -3.68
CA GLU A 3 -1.63 -25.25 -2.97
C GLU A 3 -0.94 -24.09 -3.66
N GLY A 4 -0.40 -23.15 -2.88
CA GLY A 4 0.20 -21.94 -3.41
C GLY A 4 -0.78 -20.89 -3.91
N SER A 5 -2.10 -21.15 -3.88
CA SER A 5 -3.09 -20.13 -4.22
C SER A 5 -3.16 -19.06 -3.15
N GLU A 6 -3.34 -17.83 -3.57
CA GLU A 6 -3.60 -16.70 -2.66
C GLU A 6 -5.03 -16.80 -2.10
N GLY A 7 -5.18 -16.54 -0.82
CA GLY A 7 -6.46 -16.53 -0.15
C GLY A 7 -6.46 -15.82 1.18
N GLU A 8 -7.66 -15.58 1.70
CA GLU A 8 -7.82 -15.01 3.03
C GLU A 8 -7.38 -15.98 4.11
N LEU A 9 -6.61 -15.49 5.07
CA LEU A 9 -6.21 -16.28 6.23
C LEU A 9 -7.38 -16.45 7.20
N VAL A 10 -7.61 -17.73 7.56
CA VAL A 10 -8.63 -18.13 8.54
C VAL A 10 -7.98 -18.96 9.62
N PHE A 11 -8.10 -18.51 10.88
CA PHE A 11 -7.48 -19.17 12.02
C PHE A 11 -8.50 -19.86 12.94
N THR A 12 -8.07 -21.00 13.48
CA THR A 12 -8.77 -21.68 14.58
C THR A 12 -7.77 -21.98 15.69
N SER A 13 -8.09 -21.56 16.91
CA SER A 13 -7.27 -21.90 18.08
C SER A 13 -7.41 -23.37 18.42
N LEU A 14 -6.28 -24.06 18.64
CA LEU A 14 -6.30 -25.47 19.05
C LEU A 14 -6.11 -25.64 20.56
N GLN A 15 -5.43 -24.71 21.23
CA GLN A 15 -5.03 -24.84 22.65
C GLN A 15 -5.42 -23.63 23.52
N LYS A 16 -6.03 -22.60 22.91
CA LYS A 16 -6.39 -21.38 23.64
C LYS A 16 -7.70 -21.61 24.41
N GLU A 17 -7.63 -21.59 25.72
CA GLU A 17 -8.79 -21.80 26.62
C GLU A 17 -9.63 -20.52 26.80
N ALA A 18 -8.97 -19.39 26.99
CA ALA A 18 -9.65 -18.09 27.12
C ALA A 18 -9.83 -17.44 25.74
N ILE A 19 -11.06 -17.06 25.42
CA ILE A 19 -11.46 -16.43 24.15
C ILE A 19 -10.94 -17.23 22.94
N PRO A 20 -11.34 -18.51 22.77
CA PRO A 20 -10.93 -19.31 21.62
C PRO A 20 -11.56 -18.72 20.34
N VAL A 21 -10.80 -18.68 19.27
CA VAL A 21 -11.29 -18.28 17.95
C VAL A 21 -11.50 -19.51 17.10
N ILE A 22 -12.64 -19.59 16.43
CA ILE A 22 -13.00 -20.68 15.52
C ILE A 22 -13.29 -20.08 14.16
N ARG A 23 -12.51 -20.48 13.15
CA ARG A 23 -12.62 -19.97 11.77
C ARG A 23 -12.61 -18.44 11.70
N TYR A 24 -11.77 -17.81 12.53
CA TYR A 24 -11.64 -16.36 12.56
C TYR A 24 -11.02 -15.88 11.25
N ARG A 25 -11.76 -15.06 10.52
CA ARG A 25 -11.32 -14.41 9.30
C ARG A 25 -10.54 -13.16 9.66
N THR A 26 -9.29 -13.09 9.21
CA THR A 26 -8.41 -11.95 9.55
C THR A 26 -8.54 -10.78 8.58
N GLY A 27 -9.09 -11.01 7.39
CA GLY A 27 -9.06 -10.08 6.28
C GLY A 27 -7.69 -10.02 5.58
N ASP A 28 -6.68 -10.75 6.07
CA ASP A 28 -5.34 -10.74 5.51
C ASP A 28 -5.20 -11.75 4.36
N LEU A 29 -4.54 -11.33 3.27
CA LEU A 29 -4.22 -12.19 2.13
C LEU A 29 -2.82 -12.79 2.25
N SER A 30 -2.73 -14.10 2.07
CA SER A 30 -1.47 -14.83 2.05
C SER A 30 -1.59 -16.12 1.23
N THR A 31 -0.50 -16.84 1.12
CA THR A 31 -0.44 -18.18 0.53
C THR A 31 0.03 -19.19 1.55
N LEU A 32 -0.37 -20.45 1.38
CA LEU A 32 0.11 -21.56 2.18
C LEU A 32 0.89 -22.53 1.30
N THR A 33 2.00 -23.06 1.82
CA THR A 33 2.81 -24.09 1.16
C THR A 33 3.06 -25.25 2.07
N SER A 34 3.04 -26.47 1.51
CA SER A 34 3.43 -27.71 2.16
C SER A 34 4.88 -28.11 1.86
N GLU A 35 5.62 -27.31 1.10
CA GLU A 35 7.03 -27.58 0.83
C GLU A 35 7.82 -27.81 2.12
N PRO A 36 8.74 -28.80 2.15
CA PRO A 36 9.56 -29.07 3.32
C PRO A 36 10.33 -27.82 3.77
N CYS A 37 10.33 -27.57 5.06
CA CYS A 37 11.15 -26.50 5.61
C CYS A 37 12.61 -26.98 5.76
N PRO A 38 13.62 -26.19 5.39
CA PRO A 38 15.05 -26.56 5.62
C PRO A 38 15.37 -26.88 7.07
N CYS A 39 14.56 -26.39 8.03
CA CYS A 39 14.73 -26.68 9.46
C CYS A 39 14.08 -28.02 9.92
N GLY A 40 13.55 -28.85 9.00
CA GLY A 40 12.91 -30.14 9.28
C GLY A 40 11.45 -30.07 9.77
N ARG A 41 10.83 -28.89 9.88
CA ARG A 41 9.41 -28.80 10.25
C ARG A 41 8.50 -29.30 9.12
N THR A 42 7.48 -30.06 9.48
CA THR A 42 6.52 -30.66 8.54
C THR A 42 5.20 -29.91 8.43
N MET A 43 5.01 -28.88 9.28
CA MET A 43 3.79 -28.07 9.25
C MET A 43 3.75 -27.19 8.00
N ARG A 44 2.54 -26.91 7.50
CA ARG A 44 2.33 -25.93 6.45
C ARG A 44 2.89 -24.56 6.86
N ARG A 45 3.50 -23.89 5.92
CA ARG A 45 4.06 -22.56 6.13
C ARG A 45 3.17 -21.52 5.47
N MET A 46 2.98 -20.42 6.16
CA MET A 46 2.32 -19.23 5.65
C MET A 46 3.38 -18.27 5.09
N ALA A 47 3.13 -17.72 3.91
CA ALA A 47 3.93 -16.64 3.38
C ALA A 47 3.67 -15.34 4.18
N ARG A 48 4.47 -14.31 3.91
CA ARG A 48 4.22 -12.98 4.48
C ARG A 48 2.84 -12.49 4.01
N VAL A 49 2.10 -11.84 4.91
CA VAL A 49 0.85 -11.14 4.54
C VAL A 49 1.15 -10.12 3.45
N ARG A 50 0.41 -10.19 2.35
CA ARG A 50 0.61 -9.33 1.18
C ARG A 50 -0.25 -8.07 1.24
N ALA A 51 -1.52 -8.23 1.59
CA ALA A 51 -2.51 -7.16 1.62
C ALA A 51 -3.63 -7.50 2.59
N ARG A 52 -4.52 -6.53 2.83
CA ARG A 52 -5.79 -6.75 3.54
C ARG A 52 -6.97 -6.57 2.59
N LEU A 53 -7.94 -7.46 2.69
CA LEU A 53 -9.17 -7.39 1.89
C LEU A 53 -9.98 -6.13 2.17
N ASP A 54 -10.02 -5.71 3.44
CA ASP A 54 -10.76 -4.54 3.91
C ASP A 54 -10.18 -3.22 3.37
N ASP A 55 -8.88 -3.21 3.02
CA ASP A 55 -8.17 -2.03 2.53
C ASP A 55 -8.23 -1.92 1.00
N MET A 56 -8.88 -2.87 0.31
CA MET A 56 -8.95 -2.88 -1.14
C MET A 56 -9.81 -1.70 -1.65
N LEU A 57 -9.23 -0.93 -2.54
CA LEU A 57 -9.89 0.15 -3.26
C LEU A 57 -10.28 -0.33 -4.65
N ILE A 58 -11.49 -0.02 -5.08
CA ILE A 58 -11.93 -0.24 -6.47
C ILE A 58 -11.99 1.12 -7.13
N ILE A 59 -11.09 1.36 -8.09
CA ILE A 59 -10.99 2.62 -8.82
C ILE A 59 -11.16 2.32 -10.31
N ARG A 60 -12.24 2.79 -10.91
CA ARG A 60 -12.57 2.56 -12.34
C ARG A 60 -12.49 1.08 -12.75
N GLY A 61 -12.94 0.18 -11.88
CA GLY A 61 -12.93 -1.26 -12.12
C GLY A 61 -11.58 -1.96 -11.87
N VAL A 62 -10.58 -1.24 -11.40
CA VAL A 62 -9.28 -1.81 -11.01
C VAL A 62 -9.25 -2.01 -9.51
N ASN A 63 -8.92 -3.22 -9.05
CA ASN A 63 -8.70 -3.52 -7.65
C ASN A 63 -7.28 -3.08 -7.25
N LEU A 64 -7.18 -2.21 -6.26
CA LEU A 64 -5.93 -1.62 -5.80
C LEU A 64 -5.77 -1.83 -4.30
N TYR A 65 -4.60 -2.27 -3.90
CA TYR A 65 -4.24 -2.34 -2.49
C TYR A 65 -3.28 -1.20 -2.14
N PRO A 66 -3.57 -0.40 -1.08
CA PRO A 66 -2.66 0.66 -0.63
C PRO A 66 -1.23 0.19 -0.41
N SER A 67 -1.05 -1.06 0.05
CA SER A 67 0.27 -1.68 0.24
C SER A 67 1.07 -1.87 -1.06
N GLU A 68 0.40 -2.07 -2.20
CA GLU A 68 1.07 -2.20 -3.51
C GLU A 68 1.53 -0.82 -4.01
N ILE A 69 0.68 0.21 -3.82
CA ILE A 69 1.06 1.60 -4.12
C ILE A 69 2.24 2.02 -3.24
N GLU A 70 2.18 1.73 -1.93
CA GLU A 70 3.27 1.99 -0.99
C GLU A 70 4.58 1.37 -1.43
N LYS A 71 4.55 0.09 -1.83
CA LYS A 71 5.73 -0.62 -2.32
C LYS A 71 6.34 0.06 -3.54
N CYS A 72 5.52 0.53 -4.49
CA CYS A 72 5.99 1.28 -5.64
C CYS A 72 6.61 2.63 -5.23
N LEU A 73 5.95 3.38 -4.37
CA LEU A 73 6.45 4.68 -3.90
C LEU A 73 7.78 4.54 -3.16
N LEU A 74 7.88 3.60 -2.22
CA LEU A 74 9.07 3.39 -1.40
C LEU A 74 10.21 2.66 -2.12
N SER A 75 10.06 2.30 -3.40
CA SER A 75 11.17 1.84 -4.23
C SER A 75 12.07 2.99 -4.71
N LEU A 76 11.63 4.24 -4.55
CA LEU A 76 12.36 5.44 -4.91
C LEU A 76 12.95 6.09 -3.66
N GLU A 77 14.27 6.35 -3.66
CA GLU A 77 14.99 6.92 -2.53
C GLU A 77 14.59 8.37 -2.20
N GLU A 78 14.02 9.06 -3.20
CA GLU A 78 13.55 10.44 -3.08
C GLU A 78 12.26 10.58 -2.28
N ILE A 79 11.54 9.48 -2.07
CA ILE A 79 10.20 9.45 -1.48
C ILE A 79 10.27 9.09 0.00
N ALA A 80 9.65 9.91 0.84
CA ALA A 80 9.49 9.64 2.26
C ALA A 80 8.33 8.63 2.49
N PRO A 81 8.35 7.86 3.60
CA PRO A 81 7.31 6.86 3.90
C PRO A 81 5.99 7.48 4.37
N HIS A 82 5.69 8.66 3.87
CA HIS A 82 4.51 9.43 4.21
C HIS A 82 3.73 9.77 2.94
N TYR A 83 2.59 9.10 2.80
CA TYR A 83 1.70 9.28 1.66
C TYR A 83 0.24 9.19 2.09
N GLN A 84 -0.64 9.72 1.27
CA GLN A 84 -2.09 9.64 1.44
C GLN A 84 -2.75 9.43 0.09
N LEU A 85 -3.68 8.49 0.03
CA LEU A 85 -4.49 8.17 -1.12
C LEU A 85 -5.85 8.86 -0.93
N VAL A 86 -6.14 9.85 -1.75
CA VAL A 86 -7.42 10.55 -1.72
C VAL A 86 -8.29 10.03 -2.85
N VAL A 87 -9.34 9.32 -2.49
CA VAL A 87 -10.32 8.80 -3.44
C VAL A 87 -11.52 9.74 -3.47
N ASP A 88 -11.89 10.18 -4.63
CA ASP A 88 -13.02 11.07 -4.85
C ASP A 88 -13.84 10.62 -6.05
N ARG A 89 -15.02 11.20 -6.24
CA ARG A 89 -15.87 10.94 -7.39
C ARG A 89 -16.19 12.22 -8.11
N GLN A 90 -15.72 12.33 -9.34
CA GLN A 90 -16.05 13.45 -10.21
C GLN A 90 -17.08 13.00 -11.26
N LYS A 91 -18.29 13.55 -11.16
CA LYS A 91 -19.44 13.11 -11.96
C LYS A 91 -19.74 11.63 -11.72
N ALA A 92 -19.45 10.76 -12.71
CA ALA A 92 -19.68 9.32 -12.63
C ALA A 92 -18.39 8.49 -12.52
N LEU A 93 -17.23 9.12 -12.46
CA LEU A 93 -15.91 8.44 -12.46
C LEU A 93 -15.19 8.66 -11.15
N ASP A 94 -14.67 7.57 -10.59
CA ASP A 94 -13.79 7.64 -9.44
C ASP A 94 -12.43 8.19 -9.86
N THR A 95 -11.88 9.08 -9.02
CA THR A 95 -10.54 9.66 -9.16
C THR A 95 -9.67 9.24 -7.99
N LEU A 96 -8.39 9.10 -8.24
CA LEU A 96 -7.39 8.82 -7.22
C LEU A 96 -6.29 9.86 -7.31
N ASP A 97 -6.11 10.60 -6.22
CA ASP A 97 -5.00 11.52 -6.03
C ASP A 97 -4.04 10.92 -5.00
N ILE A 98 -2.79 10.81 -5.36
CA ILE A 98 -1.72 10.30 -4.50
C ILE A 98 -0.91 11.49 -4.00
N HIS A 99 -1.04 11.80 -2.73
CA HIS A 99 -0.22 12.80 -2.04
C HIS A 99 0.96 12.07 -1.41
N VAL A 100 2.17 12.53 -1.68
CA VAL A 100 3.38 11.89 -1.14
C VAL A 100 4.44 12.92 -0.83
N GLU A 101 5.12 12.74 0.29
CA GLU A 101 6.21 13.63 0.70
C GLU A 101 7.53 13.19 0.07
N VAL A 102 8.31 14.18 -0.39
CA VAL A 102 9.72 13.96 -0.74
C VAL A 102 10.57 13.93 0.53
N THR A 103 11.77 13.34 0.45
CA THR A 103 12.71 13.31 1.58
C THR A 103 13.35 14.68 1.81
N GLU A 104 13.73 14.96 3.07
CA GLU A 104 14.48 16.16 3.42
C GLU A 104 15.83 16.24 2.69
N ALA A 105 16.48 15.10 2.48
CA ALA A 105 17.75 15.00 1.77
C ALA A 105 17.63 15.51 0.32
N MET A 106 16.51 15.26 -0.33
CA MET A 106 16.28 15.75 -1.69
C MET A 106 16.06 17.25 -1.70
N ILE A 107 15.35 17.82 -0.73
CA ILE A 107 15.17 19.27 -0.63
C ILE A 107 16.51 19.95 -0.40
N GLN A 108 17.33 19.44 0.48
CA GLN A 108 18.68 19.97 0.72
C GLN A 108 19.54 19.96 -0.55
N LYS A 109 19.42 18.91 -1.37
CA LYS A 109 20.12 18.78 -2.64
C LYS A 109 19.65 19.80 -3.69
N TRP A 110 18.38 20.20 -3.66
CA TRP A 110 17.78 21.16 -4.60
C TRP A 110 17.89 22.62 -4.11
N GLY A 111 18.29 22.84 -2.85
CA GLY A 111 18.33 24.14 -2.20
C GLY A 111 17.04 24.47 -1.46
N CYS A 112 15.89 24.49 -2.14
CA CYS A 112 14.57 24.53 -1.52
C CYS A 112 13.53 23.80 -2.39
N PHE A 113 12.35 23.57 -1.84
CA PHE A 113 11.27 22.85 -2.53
C PHE A 113 10.75 23.62 -3.74
N GLU A 114 10.66 24.94 -3.63
CA GLU A 114 10.17 25.85 -4.66
C GLU A 114 11.10 25.91 -5.86
N ASP A 115 12.42 25.90 -5.63
CA ASP A 115 13.43 25.93 -6.69
C ASP A 115 13.57 24.58 -7.41
N GLY A 116 13.03 23.51 -6.80
CA GLY A 116 13.05 22.15 -7.34
C GLY A 116 11.99 21.84 -8.41
N GLU A 117 11.27 22.80 -8.99
CA GLU A 117 10.11 22.56 -9.87
C GLU A 117 10.42 21.60 -11.04
N MET A 118 11.58 21.75 -11.68
CA MET A 118 11.98 20.87 -12.77
C MET A 118 12.22 19.44 -12.29
N HIS A 119 12.89 19.28 -11.14
CA HIS A 119 13.13 17.97 -10.53
C HIS A 119 11.84 17.30 -10.04
N LEU A 120 10.93 18.09 -9.45
CA LEU A 120 9.61 17.60 -9.03
C LEU A 120 8.77 17.13 -10.22
N LYS A 121 8.82 17.82 -11.36
CA LYS A 121 8.15 17.40 -12.59
C LYS A 121 8.73 16.08 -13.12
N ALA A 122 10.06 15.95 -13.16
CA ALA A 122 10.73 14.72 -13.59
C ALA A 122 10.36 13.54 -12.68
N LEU A 123 10.49 13.71 -11.35
CA LEU A 123 10.13 12.71 -10.35
C LEU A 123 8.65 12.32 -10.43
N SER A 124 7.76 13.29 -10.60
CA SER A 124 6.33 13.03 -10.80
C SER A 124 6.07 12.17 -12.05
N GLY A 125 6.80 12.43 -13.14
CA GLY A 125 6.72 11.64 -14.37
C GLY A 125 7.17 10.19 -14.15
N GLU A 126 8.27 10.01 -13.43
CA GLU A 126 8.83 8.69 -13.09
C GLU A 126 7.86 7.87 -12.23
N ILE A 127 7.34 8.47 -11.16
CA ILE A 127 6.36 7.80 -10.28
C ILE A 127 5.10 7.42 -11.05
N LYS A 128 4.55 8.31 -11.87
CA LYS A 128 3.36 8.02 -12.69
C LYS A 128 3.62 6.87 -13.65
N LYS A 129 4.80 6.83 -14.28
CA LYS A 129 5.20 5.72 -15.15
C LYS A 129 5.31 4.43 -14.36
N LEU A 130 5.99 4.43 -13.22
CA LEU A 130 6.14 3.26 -12.34
C LEU A 130 4.78 2.69 -11.91
N LEU A 131 3.85 3.54 -11.46
CA LEU A 131 2.51 3.12 -11.07
C LEU A 131 1.72 2.54 -12.24
N LYS A 132 1.85 3.13 -13.43
CA LYS A 132 1.20 2.63 -14.65
C LYS A 132 1.75 1.27 -15.08
N ASP A 133 3.08 1.12 -15.08
CA ASP A 133 3.75 -0.10 -15.54
C ASP A 133 3.56 -1.26 -14.56
N SER A 134 3.56 -0.97 -13.25
CA SER A 134 3.45 -1.99 -12.20
C SER A 134 2.01 -2.37 -11.84
N LEU A 135 1.09 -1.41 -11.83
CA LEU A 135 -0.27 -1.58 -11.29
C LEU A 135 -1.38 -1.27 -12.32
N GLY A 136 -1.02 -0.85 -13.53
CA GLY A 136 -2.00 -0.38 -14.53
C GLY A 136 -2.74 0.89 -14.10
N LEU A 137 -2.21 1.59 -13.08
CA LEU A 137 -2.89 2.71 -12.42
C LEU A 137 -2.55 4.05 -13.08
N THR A 138 -3.60 4.78 -13.47
CA THR A 138 -3.48 6.19 -13.84
C THR A 138 -4.06 7.04 -12.72
N ALA A 139 -3.19 7.70 -11.94
CA ALA A 139 -3.55 8.55 -10.82
C ALA A 139 -2.97 9.96 -10.98
N SER A 140 -3.61 10.93 -10.36
CA SER A 140 -3.01 12.23 -10.10
C SER A 140 -1.96 12.09 -8.98
N LEU A 141 -0.85 12.81 -9.11
CA LEU A 141 0.22 12.77 -8.12
C LEU A 141 0.54 14.20 -7.65
N VAL A 142 0.57 14.38 -6.35
CA VAL A 142 0.92 15.63 -5.69
C VAL A 142 2.14 15.38 -4.80
N LEU A 143 3.30 15.90 -5.22
CA LEU A 143 4.51 15.87 -4.39
C LEU A 143 4.43 17.00 -3.36
N MET A 144 4.73 16.68 -2.12
CA MET A 144 4.59 17.57 -0.97
C MET A 144 5.90 17.71 -0.22
N LYS A 145 6.04 18.84 0.50
CA LYS A 145 7.15 19.06 1.43
C LYS A 145 7.11 18.05 2.58
N PRO A 146 8.26 17.70 3.18
CA PRO A 146 8.28 16.93 4.42
C PRO A 146 7.42 17.58 5.51
N GLY A 147 6.69 16.76 6.26
CA GLY A 147 5.81 17.23 7.33
C GLY A 147 4.47 17.82 6.89
N SER A 148 4.14 17.80 5.58
CA SER A 148 2.87 18.34 5.07
C SER A 148 1.68 17.39 5.28
N ILE A 149 1.92 16.07 5.35
CA ILE A 149 0.87 15.08 5.59
C ILE A 149 0.69 14.94 7.10
N PRO A 150 -0.56 15.05 7.63
CA PRO A 150 -0.83 14.91 9.04
C PRO A 150 -0.30 13.60 9.61
N ARG A 151 0.40 13.68 10.74
CA ARG A 151 0.84 12.50 11.50
C ARG A 151 -0.27 12.06 12.44
N SER A 152 -0.62 10.79 12.43
CA SER A 152 -1.58 10.23 13.38
C SER A 152 -0.85 9.58 14.56
N GLU A 153 -1.33 9.79 15.77
CA GLU A 153 -0.93 9.01 16.93
C GLU A 153 -1.50 7.60 16.79
N GLY A 154 -0.70 6.65 16.36
CA GLY A 154 -1.12 5.27 16.13
C GLY A 154 -1.05 4.84 14.66
N LYS A 155 -2.15 4.31 14.09
CA LYS A 155 -2.16 3.85 12.69
C LYS A 155 -2.29 5.04 11.74
N ALA A 156 -1.39 5.13 10.77
CA ALA A 156 -1.46 6.15 9.72
C ALA A 156 -2.76 6.01 8.91
N VAL A 157 -3.50 7.12 8.77
CA VAL A 157 -4.67 7.20 7.88
C VAL A 157 -4.16 7.38 6.45
N ARG A 158 -3.97 6.26 5.76
CA ARG A 158 -3.41 6.25 4.41
C ARG A 158 -4.44 6.48 3.32
N VAL A 159 -5.71 6.23 3.61
CA VAL A 159 -6.80 6.36 2.64
C VAL A 159 -7.83 7.36 3.16
N VAL A 160 -8.14 8.34 2.34
CA VAL A 160 -9.22 9.31 2.54
C VAL A 160 -10.24 9.12 1.43
N ASP A 161 -11.33 8.44 1.73
CA ASP A 161 -12.40 8.20 0.77
C ASP A 161 -13.47 9.31 0.89
N LYS A 162 -13.61 10.11 -0.17
CA LYS A 162 -14.56 11.23 -0.27
C LYS A 162 -15.76 10.92 -1.14
N ARG A 163 -15.92 9.66 -1.59
CA ARG A 163 -17.00 9.25 -2.51
C ARG A 163 -18.39 9.19 -1.88
N LYS A 164 -18.63 9.90 -0.80
CA LYS A 164 -19.94 9.94 -0.11
C LYS A 164 -20.92 10.87 -0.79
#